data_0e17b93f2fb3ca986dece27286edd34f
#
_entry.id   0e17b93f2fb3ca986dece27286edd34f
#
_cell.length_a   1.000
_cell.length_b   1.000
_cell.length_c   1.000
_cell.angle_alpha   90.00
_cell.angle_beta   90.00
_cell.angle_gamma   90.00
#
_symmetry.space_group_name_H-M   'P 1'
#
loop_
_entity.id
_entity.type
_entity.pdbx_description
1 polymer ?
#
loop_
_entity_poly.entity_id
_entity_poly.type
_entity_poly.pdbx_seq_one_letter_code
_entity_poly.pdbx_strand_id
1 'polypeptide(L)'
;MGMAGQASADIQHLDDVIITFSLCVGTDCNNGENFGFDTLRLKENNLRLHFDDTSVSSSFPNNDWRLVANDSANGGANYFAIEDSTAGRIPFRVVAGAPASSLYVASSGNVGIGTSTPVVNLHTVSGNTPTLRLEQNGTSGFTAQTWDLGGNEANFFLRDLTHGSRMPIRVEPNTPSNTMYLESTGHVGMGTTDPNQAVLDVRSTEGSLASFSGNGTKFLHLTSNDGGGVQIRLEADSPNRRIVAMNAAGDSRLTQMIFNDTDIRFTGPNDVWATIDATGLTTVGPTCNPGPCDRTYDPEYFQVASIEDHAASMWENRYLDAVGPTSPDQPFNVTEKVGGILHELEVAHIYIEQLNTRLVALEQQVADSGSPRAAD
;
A
#
# COMPACT_ATOMS: atom_id res chain seq x y z
N MET A 1 -56.77 21.22 75.61
CA MET A 1 -55.74 22.23 75.45
C MET A 1 -55.04 21.95 74.11
N GLY A 2 -55.40 22.69 73.08
CA GLY A 2 -54.76 22.59 71.77
C GLY A 2 -53.42 23.28 71.83
N MET A 3 -52.34 22.60 71.51
CA MET A 3 -51.05 23.24 71.24
C MET A 3 -51.21 23.96 69.94
N ALA A 4 -51.20 25.29 69.99
CA ALA A 4 -51.00 26.10 68.78
C ALA A 4 -49.61 25.84 68.29
N GLY A 5 -49.45 25.21 67.13
CA GLY A 5 -48.20 25.13 66.45
C GLY A 5 -47.72 26.56 66.17
N GLN A 6 -46.46 26.88 66.58
CA GLN A 6 -45.84 28.12 66.17
C GLN A 6 -45.70 28.13 64.66
N ALA A 7 -46.41 29.05 64.01
CA ALA A 7 -46.14 29.35 62.64
C ALA A 7 -44.74 29.99 62.64
N SER A 8 -43.76 29.29 62.01
CA SER A 8 -42.45 29.88 61.70
C SER A 8 -42.70 30.85 60.56
N ALA A 9 -42.59 32.15 60.86
CA ALA A 9 -42.61 33.20 59.80
C ALA A 9 -41.22 33.33 59.20
N ASP A 10 -41.12 33.29 57.88
CA ASP A 10 -39.91 33.61 57.16
C ASP A 10 -39.51 35.06 57.42
N ILE A 11 -38.22 35.34 57.54
CA ILE A 11 -37.70 36.71 57.62
C ILE A 11 -37.52 37.22 56.21
N GLN A 12 -38.33 38.24 55.86
CA GLN A 12 -38.17 38.92 54.56
C GLN A 12 -37.42 40.23 54.75
N HIS A 13 -36.33 40.42 54.04
CA HIS A 13 -35.65 41.70 53.92
C HIS A 13 -36.15 42.46 52.67
N LEU A 14 -36.62 43.67 52.83
CA LEU A 14 -37.21 44.48 51.77
C LEU A 14 -36.17 45.36 51.04
N ASP A 15 -34.89 45.22 51.42
CA ASP A 15 -33.76 45.95 50.87
C ASP A 15 -32.57 45.02 50.73
N ASP A 16 -31.48 45.48 50.12
CA ASP A 16 -30.23 44.71 49.91
C ASP A 16 -29.67 44.26 51.28
N VAL A 17 -29.19 43.00 51.33
CA VAL A 17 -28.51 42.44 52.49
C VAL A 17 -27.01 42.37 52.23
N ILE A 18 -26.24 43.16 53.04
CA ILE A 18 -24.79 43.12 53.02
C ILE A 18 -24.29 42.33 54.22
N ILE A 19 -23.64 41.20 53.96
CA ILE A 19 -22.98 40.38 54.99
C ILE A 19 -21.49 40.67 54.91
N THR A 20 -20.98 41.33 55.97
CA THR A 20 -19.58 41.79 56.01
C THR A 20 -18.57 40.70 56.38
N PHE A 21 -19.03 39.55 56.84
CA PHE A 21 -18.25 38.34 57.12
C PHE A 21 -18.83 37.14 56.35
N SER A 22 -18.75 35.95 56.91
CA SER A 22 -19.16 34.74 56.26
C SER A 22 -20.64 34.36 56.62
N LEU A 23 -21.29 33.68 55.69
CA LEU A 23 -22.66 33.18 55.83
C LEU A 23 -22.67 31.65 55.87
N CYS A 24 -23.29 31.05 56.90
CA CYS A 24 -23.64 29.64 56.87
C CYS A 24 -25.14 29.47 56.60
N VAL A 25 -25.48 28.58 55.68
CA VAL A 25 -26.87 28.22 55.35
C VAL A 25 -27.05 26.69 55.41
N GLY A 26 -28.05 26.23 56.13
CA GLY A 26 -28.41 24.82 56.37
C GLY A 26 -28.63 24.50 57.85
N THR A 27 -29.30 23.37 58.09
CA THR A 27 -29.75 22.95 59.43
C THR A 27 -28.55 22.58 60.33
N ASP A 28 -27.41 22.23 59.78
CA ASP A 28 -26.20 21.83 60.52
C ASP A 28 -25.27 23.01 60.85
N CYS A 29 -25.66 24.25 60.57
CA CYS A 29 -24.95 25.46 60.99
C CYS A 29 -24.98 25.65 62.50
N ASN A 30 -23.84 25.97 63.12
CA ASN A 30 -23.74 26.12 64.56
C ASN A 30 -23.30 27.52 64.97
N ASN A 31 -23.69 28.00 66.12
CA ASN A 31 -23.15 29.22 66.70
C ASN A 31 -21.63 29.04 66.97
N GLY A 32 -20.80 29.96 66.52
CA GLY A 32 -19.36 29.84 66.62
C GLY A 32 -18.70 29.03 65.50
N GLU A 33 -19.40 28.87 64.37
CA GLU A 33 -18.89 28.17 63.18
C GLU A 33 -17.50 28.74 62.73
N ASN A 34 -16.52 27.85 62.55
CA ASN A 34 -15.22 28.22 62.04
C ASN A 34 -15.24 28.22 60.53
N PHE A 35 -15.29 29.35 59.92
CA PHE A 35 -15.35 29.50 58.47
C PHE A 35 -14.01 29.34 57.73
N GLY A 36 -12.86 29.47 58.47
CA GLY A 36 -11.55 29.53 57.79
C GLY A 36 -11.52 30.68 56.80
N PHE A 37 -11.38 30.34 55.52
CA PHE A 37 -11.44 31.30 54.37
C PHE A 37 -12.75 31.25 53.58
N ASP A 38 -13.76 30.45 54.03
CA ASP A 38 -15.05 30.34 53.35
C ASP A 38 -15.87 31.61 53.54
N THR A 39 -16.39 32.20 52.49
CA THR A 39 -17.31 33.35 52.52
C THR A 39 -18.77 32.88 52.63
N LEU A 40 -19.10 31.79 51.94
CA LEU A 40 -20.43 31.12 52.01
C LEU A 40 -20.23 29.63 52.29
N ARG A 41 -20.87 29.12 53.33
CA ARG A 41 -20.89 27.72 53.64
C ARG A 41 -22.35 27.19 53.60
N LEU A 42 -22.57 26.23 52.70
CA LEU A 42 -23.81 25.44 52.70
C LEU A 42 -23.54 24.17 53.51
N LYS A 43 -24.30 23.95 54.58
CA LYS A 43 -24.03 22.88 55.57
C LYS A 43 -25.32 22.07 55.82
N GLU A 44 -25.46 21.00 55.11
CA GLU A 44 -26.63 20.12 55.13
C GLU A 44 -26.28 18.79 54.45
N ASN A 45 -27.11 17.73 54.63
CA ASN A 45 -26.91 16.45 54.00
C ASN A 45 -27.16 16.43 52.49
N ASN A 46 -27.99 17.35 51.96
CA ASN A 46 -28.41 17.44 50.57
C ASN A 46 -28.13 18.84 50.01
N LEU A 47 -26.91 19.08 49.59
CA LEU A 47 -26.47 20.41 49.19
C LEU A 47 -26.85 20.73 47.76
N ARG A 48 -27.63 21.78 47.58
CA ARG A 48 -28.05 22.31 46.27
C ARG A 48 -28.02 23.84 46.29
N LEU A 49 -27.52 24.42 45.20
CA LEU A 49 -27.75 25.81 44.85
C LEU A 49 -28.65 25.82 43.63
N HIS A 50 -29.89 26.31 43.76
CA HIS A 50 -30.91 26.28 42.71
C HIS A 50 -31.04 27.66 42.10
N PHE A 51 -30.95 27.71 40.78
CA PHE A 51 -31.30 28.87 39.94
C PHE A 51 -32.66 28.58 39.35
N ASP A 52 -33.71 29.12 39.98
CA ASP A 52 -35.10 28.91 39.64
C ASP A 52 -35.60 30.08 38.82
N ASP A 53 -35.81 29.85 37.51
CA ASP A 53 -36.28 30.87 36.59
C ASP A 53 -37.81 30.88 36.55
N THR A 54 -38.43 31.90 37.14
CA THR A 54 -39.86 32.04 37.22
C THR A 54 -40.52 32.67 35.98
N SER A 55 -39.79 32.73 34.87
CA SER A 55 -40.30 33.29 33.62
C SER A 55 -41.41 32.40 33.05
N VAL A 56 -42.57 33.01 32.79
CA VAL A 56 -43.75 32.34 32.20
C VAL A 56 -44.01 32.74 30.72
N SER A 57 -43.24 33.69 30.21
CA SER A 57 -43.39 34.16 28.83
C SER A 57 -42.61 33.29 27.89
N SER A 58 -43.19 32.86 26.77
CA SER A 58 -42.53 32.05 25.76
C SER A 58 -41.38 32.76 25.05
N SER A 59 -41.20 34.06 25.28
CA SER A 59 -40.11 34.86 24.67
C SER A 59 -38.85 34.96 25.52
N PHE A 60 -38.90 34.47 26.76
CA PHE A 60 -37.74 34.42 27.67
C PHE A 60 -37.32 32.98 27.94
N PRO A 61 -36.01 32.73 28.14
CA PRO A 61 -35.54 31.46 28.69
C PRO A 61 -36.22 31.15 30.00
N ASN A 62 -36.51 29.87 30.30
CA ASN A 62 -37.18 29.42 31.51
C ASN A 62 -36.65 28.11 32.06
N ASN A 63 -35.41 27.78 31.74
CA ASN A 63 -34.79 26.54 32.18
C ASN A 63 -34.10 26.73 33.53
N ASP A 64 -34.39 25.85 34.46
CA ASP A 64 -33.83 25.86 35.80
C ASP A 64 -32.51 25.09 35.87
N TRP A 65 -31.60 25.57 36.67
CA TRP A 65 -30.30 24.95 36.86
C TRP A 65 -29.95 24.74 38.32
N ARG A 66 -29.17 23.68 38.62
CA ARG A 66 -28.65 23.44 39.96
C ARG A 66 -27.16 23.16 39.95
N LEU A 67 -26.46 23.68 40.97
CA LEU A 67 -25.18 23.14 41.40
C LEU A 67 -25.49 22.10 42.47
N VAL A 68 -24.95 20.88 42.29
CA VAL A 68 -25.28 19.70 43.12
C VAL A 68 -23.99 19.19 43.73
N ALA A 69 -23.96 19.04 45.07
CA ALA A 69 -22.89 18.36 45.78
C ALA A 69 -23.47 17.07 46.39
N ASN A 70 -23.00 15.93 45.93
CA ASN A 70 -23.38 14.57 46.31
C ASN A 70 -24.83 14.18 45.96
N ASP A 71 -25.04 12.88 45.89
CA ASP A 71 -26.37 12.28 45.76
C ASP A 71 -27.17 12.46 47.04
N SER A 72 -28.50 12.53 46.93
CA SER A 72 -29.40 12.62 48.06
C SER A 72 -29.86 11.24 48.59
N ALA A 73 -29.60 10.18 47.86
CA ALA A 73 -29.98 8.82 48.25
C ALA A 73 -29.00 8.23 49.26
N ASN A 74 -29.53 7.36 50.18
CA ASN A 74 -28.67 6.60 51.06
C ASN A 74 -27.77 5.64 50.27
N GLY A 75 -26.45 5.71 50.47
CA GLY A 75 -25.47 4.97 49.66
C GLY A 75 -25.22 5.56 48.28
N GLY A 76 -25.69 6.76 47.98
CA GLY A 76 -25.48 7.48 46.74
C GLY A 76 -24.01 7.89 46.47
N ALA A 77 -23.73 8.34 45.28
CA ALA A 77 -22.39 8.69 44.83
C ALA A 77 -21.94 10.07 45.32
N ASN A 78 -20.64 10.22 45.59
CA ASN A 78 -20.02 11.49 45.92
C ASN A 78 -19.54 12.20 44.63
N TYR A 79 -20.08 13.37 44.32
CA TYR A 79 -19.73 14.15 43.14
C TYR A 79 -20.11 15.62 43.29
N PHE A 80 -19.54 16.45 42.41
CA PHE A 80 -20.01 17.80 42.14
C PHE A 80 -20.57 17.85 40.70
N ALA A 81 -21.73 18.48 40.50
CA ALA A 81 -22.38 18.50 39.17
C ALA A 81 -23.13 19.80 38.87
N ILE A 82 -23.34 20.03 37.58
CA ILE A 82 -24.28 20.99 37.02
C ILE A 82 -25.48 20.17 36.51
N GLU A 83 -26.65 20.44 37.05
CA GLU A 83 -27.91 19.77 36.68
C GLU A 83 -28.83 20.75 35.94
N ASP A 84 -29.33 20.36 34.78
CA ASP A 84 -30.55 20.91 34.19
C ASP A 84 -31.75 20.34 34.96
N SER A 85 -32.27 21.12 35.92
CA SER A 85 -33.29 20.62 36.83
C SER A 85 -34.68 20.58 36.19
N THR A 86 -34.94 21.35 35.17
CA THR A 86 -36.18 21.28 34.39
C THR A 86 -36.29 19.95 33.66
N ALA A 87 -35.20 19.43 33.07
CA ALA A 87 -35.16 18.15 32.35
C ALA A 87 -34.71 16.97 33.22
N GLY A 88 -34.25 17.19 34.46
CA GLY A 88 -33.70 16.16 35.34
C GLY A 88 -32.43 15.49 34.81
N ARG A 89 -31.53 16.27 34.13
CA ARG A 89 -30.32 15.77 33.50
C ARG A 89 -29.07 16.41 34.09
N ILE A 90 -27.99 15.64 34.16
CA ILE A 90 -26.67 16.12 34.63
C ILE A 90 -25.70 16.11 33.47
N PRO A 91 -25.57 17.22 32.71
CA PRO A 91 -24.64 17.33 31.56
C PRO A 91 -23.18 17.40 31.98
N PHE A 92 -22.87 17.85 33.20
CA PHE A 92 -21.49 17.92 33.71
C PHE A 92 -21.42 17.36 35.14
N ARG A 93 -20.49 16.43 35.36
CA ARG A 93 -20.25 15.76 36.65
C ARG A 93 -18.76 15.52 36.87
N VAL A 94 -18.28 15.84 38.06
CA VAL A 94 -16.96 15.45 38.59
C VAL A 94 -17.15 14.53 39.77
N VAL A 95 -16.73 13.27 39.67
CA VAL A 95 -16.83 12.28 40.74
C VAL A 95 -15.71 12.50 41.74
N ALA A 96 -15.98 12.33 43.02
CA ALA A 96 -14.98 12.43 44.09
C ALA A 96 -13.81 11.46 43.81
N GLY A 97 -12.56 11.91 44.03
CA GLY A 97 -11.35 11.17 43.71
C GLY A 97 -10.84 11.36 42.30
N ALA A 98 -11.52 12.13 41.43
CA ALA A 98 -10.95 12.53 40.15
C ALA A 98 -9.58 13.23 40.37
N PRO A 99 -8.53 12.82 39.64
CA PRO A 99 -7.20 13.41 39.78
C PRO A 99 -7.20 14.92 39.50
N ALA A 100 -6.22 15.61 40.05
CA ALA A 100 -6.01 17.01 39.70
C ALA A 100 -5.76 17.15 38.18
N SER A 101 -6.32 18.21 37.58
CA SER A 101 -6.19 18.51 36.16
C SER A 101 -6.78 17.45 35.22
N SER A 102 -7.74 16.61 35.69
CA SER A 102 -8.50 15.70 34.82
C SER A 102 -9.13 16.44 33.64
N LEU A 103 -9.63 17.67 33.88
CA LEU A 103 -10.00 18.65 32.87
C LEU A 103 -9.42 19.99 33.32
N TYR A 104 -8.58 20.61 32.50
CA TYR A 104 -7.95 21.90 32.80
C TYR A 104 -8.09 22.85 31.62
N VAL A 105 -8.57 24.05 31.86
CA VAL A 105 -8.63 25.12 30.86
C VAL A 105 -7.60 26.17 31.23
N ALA A 106 -6.57 26.36 30.41
CA ALA A 106 -5.50 27.33 30.61
C ALA A 106 -5.92 28.75 30.23
N SER A 107 -5.20 29.74 30.68
CA SER A 107 -5.41 31.15 30.30
C SER A 107 -5.20 31.42 28.81
N SER A 108 -4.45 30.57 28.11
CA SER A 108 -4.31 30.57 26.65
C SER A 108 -5.55 30.08 25.89
N GLY A 109 -6.54 29.50 26.58
CA GLY A 109 -7.66 28.81 25.97
C GLY A 109 -7.41 27.32 25.65
N ASN A 110 -6.19 26.82 25.85
CA ASN A 110 -5.86 25.43 25.66
C ASN A 110 -6.53 24.54 26.72
N VAL A 111 -6.96 23.33 26.32
CA VAL A 111 -7.58 22.36 27.19
C VAL A 111 -6.64 21.20 27.45
N GLY A 112 -6.39 20.91 28.72
CA GLY A 112 -5.60 19.76 29.19
C GLY A 112 -6.52 18.66 29.71
N ILE A 113 -6.27 17.43 29.29
CA ILE A 113 -6.81 16.19 29.88
C ILE A 113 -5.66 15.47 30.56
N GLY A 114 -5.66 15.45 31.89
CA GLY A 114 -4.59 14.88 32.70
C GLY A 114 -3.33 15.74 32.80
N THR A 115 -3.39 17.01 32.41
CA THR A 115 -2.28 17.97 32.52
C THR A 115 -2.76 19.38 32.84
N SER A 116 -2.00 20.12 33.66
CA SER A 116 -2.21 21.55 33.93
C SER A 116 -1.38 22.48 33.04
N THR A 117 -0.58 21.95 32.13
CA THR A 117 0.30 22.70 31.23
C THR A 117 0.06 22.34 29.76
N PRO A 118 -1.18 22.54 29.25
CA PRO A 118 -1.46 22.21 27.85
C PRO A 118 -0.70 23.15 26.92
N VAL A 119 0.03 22.56 25.95
CA VAL A 119 0.88 23.28 24.97
C VAL A 119 0.24 23.40 23.60
N VAL A 120 -0.86 22.71 23.35
CA VAL A 120 -1.68 22.77 22.14
C VAL A 120 -3.16 22.86 22.53
N ASN A 121 -4.05 23.16 21.57
CA ASN A 121 -5.48 23.41 21.85
C ASN A 121 -6.18 22.31 22.65
N LEU A 122 -5.86 21.04 22.38
CA LEU A 122 -6.26 19.88 23.19
C LEU A 122 -5.03 19.03 23.46
N HIS A 123 -4.61 18.95 24.71
CA HIS A 123 -3.44 18.19 25.14
C HIS A 123 -3.83 17.11 26.12
N THR A 124 -3.75 15.85 25.69
CA THR A 124 -4.04 14.67 26.52
C THR A 124 -2.73 14.05 27.00
N VAL A 125 -2.62 13.84 28.32
CA VAL A 125 -1.45 13.20 28.97
C VAL A 125 -1.92 12.00 29.76
N SER A 126 -1.29 10.86 29.52
CA SER A 126 -1.47 9.62 30.29
C SER A 126 -0.11 8.96 30.50
N GLY A 127 0.04 8.20 31.59
CA GLY A 127 1.27 7.43 31.86
C GLY A 127 1.53 6.31 30.85
N ASN A 128 0.53 5.91 30.07
CA ASN A 128 0.65 4.90 29.02
C ASN A 128 -0.44 5.14 27.96
N THR A 129 -0.03 5.17 26.71
CA THR A 129 -0.89 5.16 25.52
C THR A 129 -2.08 6.16 25.59
N PRO A 130 -1.82 7.49 25.64
CA PRO A 130 -2.88 8.48 25.52
C PRO A 130 -3.68 8.23 24.24
N THR A 131 -5.03 8.22 24.39
CA THR A 131 -5.91 7.75 23.30
C THR A 131 -7.18 8.60 23.25
N LEU A 132 -7.61 8.95 22.05
CA LEU A 132 -8.95 9.45 21.74
C LEU A 132 -9.80 8.28 21.24
N ARG A 133 -10.92 7.99 21.94
CA ARG A 133 -11.88 6.97 21.53
C ARG A 133 -13.08 7.60 20.83
N LEU A 134 -13.45 7.02 19.68
CA LEU A 134 -14.68 7.30 18.96
C LEU A 134 -15.56 6.04 19.01
N GLU A 135 -16.70 6.14 19.66
CA GLU A 135 -17.59 5.00 19.90
C GLU A 135 -19.02 5.27 19.39
N GLN A 136 -19.45 4.47 18.44
CA GLN A 136 -20.85 4.35 18.04
C GLN A 136 -21.47 3.19 18.85
N ASN A 137 -22.33 3.50 19.82
CA ASN A 137 -22.83 2.52 20.79
C ASN A 137 -24.07 1.73 20.32
N GLY A 138 -24.58 1.98 19.12
CA GLY A 138 -25.73 1.27 18.54
C GLY A 138 -27.10 1.73 19.02
N THR A 139 -27.23 2.69 19.95
CA THR A 139 -28.53 3.13 20.50
C THR A 139 -29.46 3.78 19.47
N SER A 140 -28.93 4.24 18.32
CA SER A 140 -29.68 4.83 17.20
C SER A 140 -29.96 3.82 16.07
N GLY A 141 -29.81 2.51 16.31
CA GLY A 141 -30.13 1.45 15.34
C GLY A 141 -28.98 1.08 14.38
N PHE A 142 -27.82 1.72 14.50
CA PHE A 142 -26.62 1.34 13.74
C PHE A 142 -25.80 0.29 14.50
N THR A 143 -25.03 -0.52 13.78
CA THR A 143 -24.11 -1.49 14.40
C THR A 143 -23.07 -0.77 15.27
N ALA A 144 -22.85 -1.26 16.48
CA ALA A 144 -21.84 -0.69 17.38
C ALA A 144 -20.43 -0.83 16.77
N GLN A 145 -19.63 0.24 16.87
CA GLN A 145 -18.26 0.28 16.38
C GLN A 145 -17.42 1.23 17.22
N THR A 146 -16.22 0.79 17.56
CA THR A 146 -15.29 1.57 18.38
C THR A 146 -13.94 1.70 17.69
N TRP A 147 -13.47 2.95 17.57
CA TRP A 147 -12.17 3.30 17.04
C TRP A 147 -11.34 4.07 18.07
N ASP A 148 -10.05 3.76 18.13
CA ASP A 148 -9.08 4.50 18.91
C ASP A 148 -8.03 5.16 18.00
N LEU A 149 -7.74 6.45 18.29
CA LEU A 149 -6.56 7.16 17.81
C LEU A 149 -5.62 7.32 19.01
N GLY A 150 -4.47 6.69 18.96
CA GLY A 150 -3.54 6.68 20.09
C GLY A 150 -2.08 6.70 19.67
N GLY A 151 -1.22 7.00 20.65
CA GLY A 151 0.21 7.01 20.46
C GLY A 151 0.97 6.59 21.71
N ASN A 152 2.11 5.93 21.52
CA ASN A 152 3.02 5.54 22.58
C ASN A 152 4.47 5.47 22.06
N GLU A 153 5.37 4.88 22.86
CA GLU A 153 6.78 4.73 22.49
C GLU A 153 7.02 3.82 21.27
N ALA A 154 6.05 2.95 20.93
CA ALA A 154 6.17 2.01 19.84
C ALA A 154 5.57 2.53 18.52
N ASN A 155 4.45 3.27 18.60
CA ASN A 155 3.81 3.79 17.40
C ASN A 155 2.66 4.79 17.68
N PHE A 156 2.34 5.63 16.68
CA PHE A 156 1.02 6.24 16.50
C PHE A 156 0.15 5.30 15.69
N PHE A 157 -1.14 5.15 16.03
CA PHE A 157 -2.01 4.19 15.38
C PHE A 157 -3.48 4.61 15.29
N LEU A 158 -4.17 4.08 14.28
CA LEU A 158 -5.62 3.91 14.22
C LEU A 158 -5.95 2.45 14.56
N ARG A 159 -6.83 2.21 15.54
CA ARG A 159 -7.18 0.86 16.02
C ARG A 159 -8.69 0.61 15.94
N ASP A 160 -9.08 -0.49 15.30
CA ASP A 160 -10.43 -1.05 15.36
C ASP A 160 -10.54 -1.94 16.59
N LEU A 161 -11.19 -1.42 17.64
CA LEU A 161 -11.35 -2.14 18.91
C LEU A 161 -12.42 -3.22 18.81
N THR A 162 -13.47 -2.99 18.05
CA THR A 162 -14.62 -3.92 17.92
C THR A 162 -14.20 -5.27 17.33
N HIS A 163 -13.28 -5.27 16.36
CA HIS A 163 -12.85 -6.47 15.64
C HIS A 163 -11.47 -6.97 16.07
N GLY A 164 -11.25 -7.10 17.39
CA GLY A 164 -10.05 -7.73 17.95
C GLY A 164 -8.83 -6.80 17.99
N SER A 165 -9.05 -5.52 18.18
CA SER A 165 -7.97 -4.52 18.35
C SER A 165 -6.97 -4.46 17.18
N ARG A 166 -7.45 -4.60 15.96
CA ARG A 166 -6.63 -4.51 14.74
C ARG A 166 -6.18 -3.09 14.49
N MET A 167 -4.94 -2.93 14.05
CA MET A 167 -4.34 -1.64 13.74
C MET A 167 -4.08 -1.52 12.23
N PRO A 168 -5.07 -1.06 11.43
CA PRO A 168 -4.92 -0.92 9.99
C PRO A 168 -3.91 0.16 9.58
N ILE A 169 -3.68 1.16 10.44
CA ILE A 169 -2.67 2.20 10.23
C ILE A 169 -1.78 2.26 11.46
N ARG A 170 -0.47 2.17 11.23
CA ARG A 170 0.58 2.33 12.23
C ARG A 170 1.70 3.18 11.66
N VAL A 171 2.24 4.09 12.48
CA VAL A 171 3.41 4.89 12.15
C VAL A 171 4.41 4.74 13.29
N GLU A 172 5.58 4.19 13.03
CA GLU A 172 6.63 4.00 14.04
C GLU A 172 7.35 5.33 14.34
N PRO A 173 7.90 5.50 15.54
CA PRO A 173 8.76 6.64 15.85
C PRO A 173 9.93 6.70 14.84
N ASN A 174 10.38 7.92 14.55
CA ASN A 174 11.43 8.22 13.57
C ASN A 174 11.10 7.86 12.10
N THR A 175 9.84 7.52 11.79
CA THR A 175 9.41 7.43 10.39
C THR A 175 9.76 8.74 9.67
N PRO A 176 10.47 8.70 8.54
CA PRO A 176 10.87 9.89 7.80
C PRO A 176 9.67 10.75 7.39
N SER A 177 9.89 12.06 7.29
CA SER A 177 8.86 12.97 6.76
C SER A 177 8.48 12.57 5.35
N ASN A 178 7.19 12.70 5.03
CA ASN A 178 6.63 12.45 3.70
C ASN A 178 6.77 10.99 3.20
N THR A 179 6.94 10.03 4.14
CA THR A 179 6.85 8.59 3.79
C THR A 179 5.53 8.30 3.06
N MET A 180 4.44 8.94 3.46
CA MET A 180 3.17 9.00 2.74
C MET A 180 2.70 10.45 2.68
N TYR A 181 2.45 10.95 1.47
CA TYR A 181 1.97 12.31 1.22
C TYR A 181 0.70 12.27 0.36
N LEU A 182 -0.35 12.91 0.82
CA LEU A 182 -1.62 13.07 0.09
C LEU A 182 -1.71 14.51 -0.38
N GLU A 183 -1.69 14.69 -1.70
CA GLU A 183 -1.73 16.00 -2.31
C GLU A 183 -3.17 16.49 -2.53
N SER A 184 -3.37 17.81 -2.56
CA SER A 184 -4.69 18.43 -2.80
C SER A 184 -5.28 18.12 -4.18
N THR A 185 -4.44 17.70 -5.13
CA THR A 185 -4.85 17.24 -6.47
C THR A 185 -5.40 15.80 -6.48
N GLY A 186 -5.31 15.07 -5.34
CA GLY A 186 -5.70 13.67 -5.21
C GLY A 186 -4.56 12.68 -5.51
N HIS A 187 -3.35 13.16 -5.76
CA HIS A 187 -2.19 12.29 -5.92
C HIS A 187 -1.64 11.80 -4.58
N VAL A 188 -1.03 10.63 -4.60
CA VAL A 188 -0.37 10.00 -3.44
C VAL A 188 1.12 9.88 -3.73
N GLY A 189 1.92 10.53 -2.91
CA GLY A 189 3.38 10.41 -2.90
C GLY A 189 3.85 9.41 -1.84
N MET A 190 4.75 8.52 -2.17
CA MET A 190 5.53 7.73 -1.23
C MET A 190 7.00 8.08 -1.39
N GLY A 191 7.59 8.72 -0.38
CA GLY A 191 8.96 9.25 -0.44
C GLY A 191 9.10 10.52 -1.27
N THR A 192 8.00 11.20 -1.60
CA THR A 192 7.99 12.48 -2.34
C THR A 192 6.85 13.37 -1.88
N THR A 193 7.06 14.69 -1.92
CA THR A 193 6.02 15.72 -1.73
C THR A 193 5.56 16.36 -3.02
N ASP A 194 6.04 15.89 -4.16
CA ASP A 194 5.72 16.34 -5.50
C ASP A 194 5.37 15.13 -6.38
N PRO A 195 4.18 14.51 -6.18
CA PRO A 195 3.74 13.33 -6.95
C PRO A 195 3.20 13.76 -8.31
N ASN A 196 4.08 14.30 -9.17
CA ASN A 196 3.73 14.89 -10.47
C ASN A 196 3.80 13.88 -11.64
N GLN A 197 4.23 12.65 -11.41
CA GLN A 197 4.39 11.63 -12.45
C GLN A 197 3.13 10.78 -12.65
N ALA A 198 2.37 10.54 -11.57
CA ALA A 198 1.18 9.67 -11.58
C ALA A 198 0.31 9.92 -10.35
N VAL A 199 -0.92 9.39 -10.38
CA VAL A 199 -1.82 9.38 -9.20
C VAL A 199 -1.18 8.70 -7.99
N LEU A 200 -0.36 7.66 -8.20
CA LEU A 200 0.52 7.06 -7.21
C LEU A 200 1.96 7.19 -7.68
N ASP A 201 2.75 8.03 -7.02
CA ASP A 201 4.15 8.29 -7.32
C ASP A 201 5.03 7.79 -6.15
N VAL A 202 5.86 6.78 -6.41
CA VAL A 202 6.75 6.17 -5.41
C VAL A 202 8.20 6.47 -5.78
N ARG A 203 8.91 7.19 -4.92
CA ARG A 203 10.32 7.56 -5.13
C ARG A 203 11.18 7.10 -3.95
N SER A 204 12.34 6.55 -4.24
CA SER A 204 13.34 6.17 -3.25
C SER A 204 14.75 6.25 -3.84
N THR A 205 15.72 6.50 -2.99
CA THR A 205 17.14 6.32 -3.30
C THR A 205 17.61 4.89 -3.07
N GLU A 206 16.75 4.05 -2.48
CA GLU A 206 17.02 2.62 -2.25
C GLU A 206 16.86 1.79 -3.52
N GLY A 207 17.49 0.62 -3.56
CA GLY A 207 17.53 -0.21 -4.77
C GLY A 207 16.20 -0.84 -5.19
N SER A 208 15.20 -0.92 -4.30
CA SER A 208 13.88 -1.52 -4.58
C SER A 208 12.76 -0.59 -4.14
N LEU A 209 11.90 -0.20 -5.08
CA LEU A 209 10.76 0.70 -4.84
C LEU A 209 9.52 -0.03 -4.32
N ALA A 210 9.25 -1.25 -4.81
CA ALA A 210 8.07 -2.03 -4.44
C ALA A 210 8.38 -3.53 -4.53
N SER A 211 7.76 -4.29 -3.64
CA SER A 211 7.79 -5.76 -3.66
C SER A 211 6.36 -6.30 -3.56
N PHE A 212 5.99 -7.18 -4.48
CA PHE A 212 4.71 -7.89 -4.49
C PHE A 212 4.96 -9.35 -4.16
N SER A 213 4.89 -9.71 -2.87
CA SER A 213 5.20 -11.04 -2.35
C SER A 213 4.01 -11.67 -1.65
N GLY A 214 4.03 -12.98 -1.49
CA GLY A 214 3.01 -13.76 -0.78
C GLY A 214 2.89 -15.20 -1.31
N ASN A 215 1.99 -15.98 -0.76
CA ASN A 215 1.72 -17.36 -1.20
C ASN A 215 0.86 -17.37 -2.48
N GLY A 216 1.01 -18.41 -3.31
CA GLY A 216 0.27 -18.59 -4.56
C GLY A 216 0.75 -17.66 -5.69
N THR A 217 0.04 -17.68 -6.83
CA THR A 217 0.37 -16.89 -8.02
C THR A 217 0.10 -15.40 -7.78
N LYS A 218 1.01 -14.52 -8.19
CA LYS A 218 0.88 -13.06 -8.12
C LYS A 218 0.70 -12.49 -9.51
N PHE A 219 -0.22 -11.52 -9.62
CA PHE A 219 -0.50 -10.82 -10.86
C PHE A 219 -0.29 -9.31 -10.67
N LEU A 220 0.36 -8.66 -11.63
CA LEU A 220 0.23 -7.23 -11.87
C LEU A 220 -0.81 -7.05 -12.97
N HIS A 221 -2.01 -6.60 -12.62
CA HIS A 221 -3.11 -6.42 -13.56
C HIS A 221 -3.20 -4.96 -13.96
N LEU A 222 -2.96 -4.67 -15.22
CA LEU A 222 -3.05 -3.33 -15.80
C LEU A 222 -4.17 -3.36 -16.86
N THR A 223 -5.20 -2.51 -16.71
CA THR A 223 -6.33 -2.43 -17.64
C THR A 223 -6.60 -0.98 -18.02
N SER A 224 -7.08 -0.77 -19.25
CA SER A 224 -7.68 0.47 -19.70
C SER A 224 -9.14 0.18 -20.05
N ASN A 225 -10.08 0.98 -19.51
CA ASN A 225 -11.52 0.80 -19.70
C ASN A 225 -12.11 1.74 -20.75
N ASP A 226 -11.30 2.65 -21.32
CA ASP A 226 -11.72 3.69 -22.24
C ASP A 226 -11.22 3.51 -23.68
N GLY A 227 -10.63 2.32 -23.98
CA GLY A 227 -10.02 2.04 -25.27
C GLY A 227 -8.61 2.59 -25.45
N GLY A 228 -8.02 3.21 -24.42
CA GLY A 228 -6.62 3.61 -24.38
C GLY A 228 -5.69 2.39 -24.25
N GLY A 229 -4.43 2.54 -24.62
CA GLY A 229 -3.42 1.49 -24.48
C GLY A 229 -2.94 1.35 -23.04
N VAL A 230 -2.50 0.15 -22.67
CA VAL A 230 -1.77 -0.12 -21.42
C VAL A 230 -0.29 -0.24 -21.78
N GLN A 231 0.58 0.46 -21.05
CA GLN A 231 2.02 0.49 -21.29
C GLN A 231 2.77 0.17 -20.00
N ILE A 232 3.87 -0.60 -20.13
CA ILE A 232 4.92 -0.69 -19.12
C ILE A 232 6.10 0.09 -19.65
N ARG A 233 6.43 1.22 -19.04
CA ARG A 233 7.52 2.11 -19.44
C ARG A 233 8.73 1.85 -18.56
N LEU A 234 9.87 1.55 -19.19
CA LEU A 234 11.15 1.36 -18.53
C LEU A 234 12.08 2.50 -18.96
N GLU A 235 12.37 3.41 -18.05
CA GLU A 235 13.25 4.55 -18.27
C GLU A 235 14.48 4.46 -17.37
N ALA A 236 15.64 4.76 -17.90
CA ALA A 236 16.88 4.89 -17.16
C ALA A 236 17.87 5.75 -17.95
N ASP A 237 18.73 6.46 -17.25
CA ASP A 237 19.86 7.18 -17.86
C ASP A 237 20.97 6.23 -18.35
N SER A 238 20.83 4.94 -18.08
CA SER A 238 21.71 3.87 -18.51
C SER A 238 21.03 2.99 -19.57
N PRO A 239 21.74 2.45 -20.57
CA PRO A 239 21.15 1.54 -21.57
C PRO A 239 20.66 0.20 -21.02
N ASN A 240 20.82 -0.07 -19.73
CA ASN A 240 20.52 -1.36 -19.10
C ASN A 240 19.13 -1.43 -18.47
N ARG A 241 18.07 -1.32 -19.25
CA ARG A 241 16.68 -1.56 -18.81
C ARG A 241 16.37 -3.05 -18.90
N ARG A 242 15.86 -3.67 -17.82
CA ARG A 242 15.75 -5.14 -17.74
C ARG A 242 14.44 -5.63 -17.15
N ILE A 243 13.96 -6.75 -17.70
CA ILE A 243 13.01 -7.64 -17.02
C ILE A 243 13.80 -8.91 -16.67
N VAL A 244 13.87 -9.27 -15.38
CA VAL A 244 14.77 -10.34 -14.89
C VAL A 244 13.95 -11.39 -14.15
N ALA A 245 14.14 -12.67 -14.50
CA ALA A 245 13.71 -13.79 -13.68
C ALA A 245 14.87 -14.24 -12.79
N MET A 246 14.59 -14.37 -11.49
CA MET A 246 15.55 -14.81 -10.49
C MET A 246 15.15 -16.18 -9.94
N ASN A 247 16.08 -16.89 -9.33
CA ASN A 247 15.74 -18.09 -8.55
C ASN A 247 14.95 -17.69 -7.28
N ALA A 248 14.44 -18.68 -6.56
CA ALA A 248 13.64 -18.47 -5.36
C ALA A 248 14.39 -17.75 -4.22
N ALA A 249 15.70 -17.89 -4.16
CA ALA A 249 16.55 -17.21 -3.17
C ALA A 249 16.84 -15.74 -3.55
N GLY A 250 16.62 -15.35 -4.83
CA GLY A 250 16.88 -14.00 -5.32
C GLY A 250 18.37 -13.68 -5.52
N ASP A 251 19.25 -14.66 -5.43
CA ASP A 251 20.71 -14.51 -5.52
C ASP A 251 21.28 -14.89 -6.88
N SER A 252 20.54 -15.64 -7.69
CA SER A 252 20.97 -16.11 -9.01
C SER A 252 19.97 -15.78 -10.09
N ARG A 253 20.47 -15.09 -11.11
CA ARG A 253 19.67 -14.74 -12.30
C ARG A 253 19.48 -15.98 -13.16
N LEU A 254 18.25 -16.27 -13.54
CA LEU A 254 17.88 -17.38 -14.43
C LEU A 254 17.85 -16.91 -15.89
N THR A 255 17.04 -15.91 -16.17
CA THR A 255 16.90 -15.31 -17.51
C THR A 255 16.62 -13.82 -17.41
N GLN A 256 16.90 -13.09 -18.47
CA GLN A 256 16.50 -11.68 -18.57
C GLN A 256 16.25 -11.26 -20.01
N MET A 257 15.40 -10.24 -20.15
CA MET A 257 15.27 -9.43 -21.35
C MET A 257 15.90 -8.08 -21.05
N ILE A 258 16.85 -7.67 -21.89
CA ILE A 258 17.57 -6.39 -21.78
C ILE A 258 17.10 -5.51 -22.93
N PHE A 259 16.69 -4.29 -22.61
CA PHE A 259 16.31 -3.27 -23.59
C PHE A 259 17.42 -2.22 -23.62
N ASN A 260 18.26 -2.28 -24.66
CA ASN A 260 19.27 -1.25 -24.93
C ASN A 260 18.71 -0.20 -25.90
N ASP A 261 19.49 0.83 -26.18
CA ASP A 261 19.07 1.88 -27.11
C ASP A 261 19.03 1.38 -28.58
N THR A 262 19.77 0.34 -28.90
CA THR A 262 19.94 -0.19 -30.27
C THR A 262 19.47 -1.61 -30.45
N ASP A 263 19.28 -2.39 -29.34
CA ASP A 263 18.92 -3.79 -29.42
C ASP A 263 18.07 -4.27 -28.24
N ILE A 264 17.41 -5.41 -28.43
CA ILE A 264 16.77 -6.20 -27.37
C ILE A 264 17.50 -7.53 -27.29
N ARG A 265 17.98 -7.90 -26.08
CA ARG A 265 18.69 -9.15 -25.82
C ARG A 265 17.94 -10.06 -24.91
N PHE A 266 17.91 -11.33 -25.25
CA PHE A 266 17.46 -12.43 -24.40
C PHE A 266 18.69 -13.16 -23.90
N THR A 267 18.90 -13.24 -22.57
CA THR A 267 20.13 -13.82 -22.03
C THR A 267 19.81 -14.83 -20.92
N GLY A 268 20.66 -15.85 -20.80
CA GLY A 268 20.75 -16.73 -19.63
C GLY A 268 21.69 -16.20 -18.56
N PRO A 269 22.10 -17.05 -17.61
CA PRO A 269 23.01 -16.67 -16.53
C PRO A 269 24.37 -16.16 -17.03
N ASN A 270 24.90 -16.75 -18.07
CA ASN A 270 26.24 -16.48 -18.58
C ASN A 270 26.31 -16.10 -20.04
N ASP A 271 25.24 -16.32 -20.83
CA ASP A 271 25.27 -16.23 -22.28
C ASP A 271 24.12 -15.38 -22.83
N VAL A 272 24.38 -14.72 -23.97
CA VAL A 272 23.32 -14.14 -24.82
C VAL A 272 22.73 -15.24 -25.67
N TRP A 273 21.41 -15.43 -25.64
CA TRP A 273 20.72 -16.44 -26.46
C TRP A 273 20.23 -15.88 -27.79
N ALA A 274 19.75 -14.62 -27.78
CA ALA A 274 19.29 -13.94 -28.98
C ALA A 274 19.39 -12.43 -28.80
N THR A 275 19.61 -11.75 -29.91
CA THR A 275 19.60 -10.28 -30.03
C THR A 275 18.69 -9.89 -31.18
N ILE A 276 17.83 -8.89 -30.99
CA ILE A 276 17.04 -8.24 -32.04
C ILE A 276 17.53 -6.80 -32.16
N ASP A 277 17.99 -6.41 -33.33
CA ASP A 277 18.47 -5.04 -33.63
C ASP A 277 17.98 -4.57 -35.01
N ALA A 278 18.49 -3.46 -35.50
CA ALA A 278 18.13 -2.89 -36.81
C ALA A 278 18.54 -3.79 -38.01
N THR A 279 19.42 -4.78 -37.79
CA THR A 279 19.90 -5.71 -38.85
C THR A 279 19.10 -7.01 -38.87
N GLY A 280 18.33 -7.30 -37.79
CA GLY A 280 17.47 -8.47 -37.67
C GLY A 280 17.61 -9.23 -36.37
N LEU A 281 17.32 -10.54 -36.43
CA LEU A 281 17.41 -11.48 -35.33
C LEU A 281 18.70 -12.29 -35.43
N THR A 282 19.58 -12.12 -34.44
CA THR A 282 20.77 -12.95 -34.25
C THR A 282 20.54 -13.91 -33.09
N THR A 283 20.81 -15.20 -33.31
CA THR A 283 20.76 -16.22 -32.28
C THR A 283 22.16 -16.76 -32.01
N VAL A 284 22.46 -17.08 -30.74
CA VAL A 284 23.72 -17.70 -30.36
C VAL A 284 23.51 -19.21 -30.24
N GLY A 285 24.27 -19.97 -30.99
CA GLY A 285 24.23 -21.43 -31.03
C GLY A 285 25.02 -21.97 -32.23
N PRO A 286 25.20 -23.27 -32.35
CA PRO A 286 25.85 -23.86 -33.51
C PRO A 286 25.00 -23.55 -34.74
N THR A 287 25.45 -22.57 -35.54
CA THR A 287 24.77 -22.13 -36.75
C THR A 287 24.81 -23.19 -37.85
N CYS A 288 25.65 -24.19 -37.69
CA CYS A 288 25.92 -25.21 -38.70
C CYS A 288 26.01 -26.62 -38.06
N ASN A 289 24.95 -27.09 -37.44
CA ASN A 289 24.89 -28.47 -36.94
C ASN A 289 23.81 -29.25 -37.71
N PRO A 290 24.11 -30.35 -38.34
CA PRO A 290 25.34 -31.13 -38.26
C PRO A 290 26.47 -30.77 -39.26
N GLY A 291 26.41 -29.66 -39.98
CA GLY A 291 27.34 -29.34 -41.03
C GLY A 291 28.56 -28.47 -40.58
N PRO A 292 29.64 -28.43 -41.37
CA PRO A 292 30.86 -27.71 -41.06
C PRO A 292 30.83 -26.21 -41.41
N CYS A 293 29.66 -25.60 -41.62
CA CYS A 293 29.50 -24.24 -42.18
C CYS A 293 30.22 -24.08 -43.53
N ASP A 294 30.80 -22.92 -43.85
CA ASP A 294 31.54 -22.68 -45.10
C ASP A 294 32.63 -23.70 -45.37
N ARG A 295 33.00 -24.54 -44.42
CA ARG A 295 33.93 -25.68 -44.57
C ARG A 295 33.37 -26.85 -45.41
N THR A 296 32.11 -26.80 -45.77
CA THR A 296 31.49 -27.69 -46.75
C THR A 296 32.28 -27.66 -48.09
N TYR A 297 32.92 -26.52 -48.41
CA TYR A 297 33.76 -26.37 -49.62
C TYR A 297 35.22 -26.77 -49.40
N ASP A 298 35.60 -27.22 -48.18
CA ASP A 298 36.94 -27.65 -47.87
C ASP A 298 37.01 -29.19 -47.82
N PRO A 299 37.61 -29.88 -48.85
CA PRO A 299 37.63 -31.31 -48.90
C PRO A 299 38.44 -31.98 -47.77
N GLU A 300 39.28 -31.25 -47.05
CA GLU A 300 40.01 -31.79 -45.89
C GLU A 300 39.08 -31.91 -44.66
N TYR A 301 38.01 -31.12 -44.59
CA TYR A 301 37.08 -31.10 -43.44
C TYR A 301 35.76 -31.75 -43.76
N PHE A 302 35.29 -31.72 -45.00
CA PHE A 302 34.00 -32.29 -45.39
C PHE A 302 34.10 -33.10 -46.67
N GLN A 303 33.66 -34.35 -46.58
CA GLN A 303 33.55 -35.24 -47.73
C GLN A 303 32.08 -35.29 -48.18
N VAL A 304 31.79 -34.70 -49.30
CA VAL A 304 30.45 -34.71 -49.88
C VAL A 304 30.12 -36.13 -50.37
N ALA A 305 29.00 -36.68 -49.95
CA ALA A 305 28.52 -37.97 -50.39
C ALA A 305 28.32 -37.96 -51.93
N SER A 306 28.24 -39.14 -52.53
CA SER A 306 27.86 -39.21 -53.96
C SER A 306 26.44 -38.66 -54.17
N ILE A 307 26.11 -38.15 -55.34
CA ILE A 307 24.76 -37.68 -55.69
C ILE A 307 23.75 -38.82 -55.47
N GLU A 308 24.16 -40.03 -55.85
CA GLU A 308 23.36 -41.22 -55.78
C GLU A 308 23.11 -41.62 -54.31
N ASP A 309 24.10 -41.58 -53.41
CA ASP A 309 23.97 -41.89 -52.02
C ASP A 309 23.12 -40.82 -51.30
N HIS A 310 23.34 -39.54 -51.57
CA HIS A 310 22.53 -38.45 -51.02
C HIS A 310 21.04 -38.59 -51.44
N ALA A 311 20.80 -38.85 -52.71
CA ALA A 311 19.43 -39.09 -53.19
C ALA A 311 18.79 -40.33 -52.53
N ALA A 312 19.53 -41.42 -52.31
CA ALA A 312 19.02 -42.59 -51.60
C ALA A 312 18.63 -42.28 -50.18
N SER A 313 19.49 -41.57 -49.39
CA SER A 313 19.22 -41.13 -48.03
C SER A 313 17.98 -40.21 -47.96
N MET A 314 17.92 -39.23 -48.86
CA MET A 314 16.80 -38.28 -48.93
C MET A 314 15.46 -38.99 -49.12
N TRP A 315 15.38 -39.98 -50.03
CA TRP A 315 14.14 -40.71 -50.31
C TRP A 315 13.81 -41.74 -49.24
N GLU A 316 14.80 -42.38 -48.62
CA GLU A 316 14.62 -43.29 -47.50
C GLU A 316 14.09 -42.55 -46.27
N ASN A 317 14.76 -41.47 -45.87
CA ASN A 317 14.42 -40.68 -44.69
C ASN A 317 13.23 -39.76 -44.91
N ARG A 318 12.93 -39.33 -46.15
CA ARG A 318 11.90 -38.36 -46.57
C ARG A 318 12.16 -36.95 -46.02
N TYR A 319 13.41 -36.61 -45.74
CA TYR A 319 13.90 -35.29 -45.43
C TYR A 319 15.38 -35.16 -45.83
N LEU A 320 15.89 -33.94 -45.92
CA LEU A 320 17.31 -33.66 -46.14
C LEU A 320 18.08 -33.92 -44.86
N ASP A 321 19.19 -34.66 -44.92
CA ASP A 321 19.90 -35.17 -43.76
C ASP A 321 20.34 -34.07 -42.79
N ALA A 322 20.86 -32.95 -43.31
CA ALA A 322 21.27 -31.83 -42.49
C ALA A 322 20.09 -31.00 -41.94
N VAL A 323 18.94 -31.03 -42.58
CA VAL A 323 17.72 -30.37 -42.10
C VAL A 323 17.04 -31.20 -41.01
N GLY A 324 17.11 -32.55 -41.13
CA GLY A 324 16.46 -33.50 -40.24
C GLY A 324 14.93 -33.49 -40.35
N PRO A 325 14.23 -34.37 -39.61
CA PRO A 325 12.78 -34.53 -39.68
C PRO A 325 12.03 -33.29 -39.22
N THR A 326 10.94 -32.93 -39.92
CA THR A 326 10.04 -31.85 -39.55
C THR A 326 8.60 -32.38 -39.49
N SER A 327 8.09 -32.57 -38.28
CA SER A 327 6.71 -33.05 -38.06
C SER A 327 5.72 -31.87 -38.17
N PRO A 328 4.56 -32.04 -38.82
CA PRO A 328 3.59 -30.97 -39.03
C PRO A 328 3.10 -30.30 -37.72
N ASP A 329 3.00 -31.09 -36.65
CA ASP A 329 2.36 -30.66 -35.39
C ASP A 329 3.35 -30.53 -34.23
N GLN A 330 4.65 -30.47 -34.49
CA GLN A 330 5.67 -30.33 -33.47
C GLN A 330 6.49 -29.05 -33.67
N PRO A 331 6.81 -28.33 -32.59
CA PRO A 331 7.74 -27.19 -32.67
C PRO A 331 9.13 -27.67 -33.10
N PHE A 332 9.84 -26.83 -33.84
CA PHE A 332 11.20 -27.11 -34.29
C PHE A 332 12.14 -25.92 -33.98
N ASN A 333 13.41 -26.23 -33.83
CA ASN A 333 14.44 -25.19 -33.64
C ASN A 333 14.72 -24.52 -34.99
N VAL A 334 14.34 -23.22 -35.09
CA VAL A 334 14.53 -22.42 -36.32
C VAL A 334 16.01 -22.31 -36.69
N THR A 335 16.89 -22.10 -35.70
CA THR A 335 18.33 -21.93 -35.90
C THR A 335 18.97 -23.20 -36.50
N GLU A 336 18.64 -24.35 -35.95
CA GLU A 336 19.11 -25.65 -36.47
C GLU A 336 18.59 -25.89 -37.87
N LYS A 337 17.31 -25.63 -38.12
CA LYS A 337 16.71 -25.80 -39.45
C LYS A 337 17.32 -24.90 -40.49
N VAL A 338 17.56 -23.61 -40.15
CA VAL A 338 18.20 -22.65 -41.05
C VAL A 338 19.63 -23.06 -41.34
N GLY A 339 20.39 -23.50 -40.31
CA GLY A 339 21.75 -24.04 -40.50
C GLY A 339 21.80 -25.27 -41.37
N GLY A 340 20.87 -26.20 -41.18
CA GLY A 340 20.72 -27.39 -42.00
C GLY A 340 20.36 -27.06 -43.46
N ILE A 341 19.46 -26.12 -43.71
CA ILE A 341 19.06 -25.64 -45.05
C ILE A 341 20.27 -25.01 -45.74
N LEU A 342 21.06 -24.17 -45.06
CA LEU A 342 22.26 -23.54 -45.59
C LEU A 342 23.26 -24.63 -46.06
N HIS A 343 23.52 -25.64 -45.17
CA HIS A 343 24.43 -26.72 -45.50
C HIS A 343 23.96 -27.52 -46.72
N GLU A 344 22.68 -27.89 -46.79
CA GLU A 344 22.12 -28.60 -47.94
C GLU A 344 22.17 -27.79 -49.24
N LEU A 345 22.02 -26.46 -49.12
CA LEU A 345 22.18 -25.55 -50.23
C LEU A 345 23.63 -25.54 -50.76
N GLU A 346 24.63 -25.50 -49.86
CA GLU A 346 26.06 -25.58 -50.18
C GLU A 346 26.39 -26.93 -50.88
N VAL A 347 25.93 -28.06 -50.34
CA VAL A 347 26.09 -29.38 -50.93
C VAL A 347 25.42 -29.44 -52.29
N ALA A 348 24.23 -28.88 -52.46
CA ALA A 348 23.54 -28.81 -53.76
C ALA A 348 24.36 -28.04 -54.81
N HIS A 349 25.04 -26.96 -54.47
CA HIS A 349 25.93 -26.24 -55.38
C HIS A 349 27.14 -27.06 -55.78
N ILE A 350 27.72 -27.86 -54.88
CA ILE A 350 28.80 -28.82 -55.23
C ILE A 350 28.28 -29.86 -56.23
N TYR A 351 27.07 -30.40 -56.03
CA TYR A 351 26.46 -31.35 -56.99
C TYR A 351 26.17 -30.71 -58.34
N ILE A 352 25.74 -29.46 -58.40
CA ILE A 352 25.54 -28.70 -59.63
C ILE A 352 26.86 -28.60 -60.39
N GLU A 353 27.98 -28.26 -59.73
CA GLU A 353 29.32 -28.22 -60.35
C GLU A 353 29.74 -29.59 -60.86
N GLN A 354 29.57 -30.65 -60.06
CA GLN A 354 29.89 -32.02 -60.51
C GLN A 354 29.05 -32.46 -61.71
N LEU A 355 27.75 -32.15 -61.69
CA LEU A 355 26.85 -32.42 -62.82
C LEU A 355 27.23 -31.62 -64.06
N ASN A 356 27.59 -30.38 -63.96
CA ASN A 356 28.08 -29.54 -65.05
C ASN A 356 29.38 -30.10 -65.64
N THR A 357 30.29 -30.55 -64.80
CA THR A 357 31.56 -31.18 -65.23
C THR A 357 31.28 -32.50 -65.98
N ARG A 358 30.36 -33.33 -65.48
CA ARG A 358 29.92 -34.56 -66.14
C ARG A 358 29.22 -34.25 -67.47
N LEU A 359 28.38 -33.21 -67.53
CA LEU A 359 27.68 -32.80 -68.76
C LEU A 359 28.68 -32.34 -69.84
N VAL A 360 29.62 -31.46 -69.49
CA VAL A 360 30.66 -30.99 -70.44
C VAL A 360 31.49 -32.14 -70.98
N ALA A 361 31.85 -33.11 -70.13
CA ALA A 361 32.57 -34.29 -70.58
C ALA A 361 31.74 -35.18 -71.53
N LEU A 362 30.43 -35.32 -71.28
CA LEU A 362 29.52 -36.05 -72.18
C LEU A 362 29.29 -35.33 -73.50
N GLU A 363 29.13 -33.99 -73.46
CA GLU A 363 29.05 -33.16 -74.69
C GLU A 363 30.30 -33.31 -75.53
N GLN A 364 31.50 -33.33 -74.95
CA GLN A 364 32.74 -33.54 -75.63
C GLN A 364 32.81 -34.96 -76.24
N GLN A 365 32.41 -36.01 -75.48
CA GLN A 365 32.35 -37.38 -75.97
C GLN A 365 31.37 -37.53 -77.16
N VAL A 366 30.22 -36.87 -77.09
CA VAL A 366 29.25 -36.86 -78.21
C VAL A 366 29.85 -36.14 -79.43
N ALA A 367 30.51 -34.98 -79.24
CA ALA A 367 31.15 -34.28 -80.30
C ALA A 367 32.27 -35.12 -80.98
N ASP A 368 33.08 -35.80 -80.15
CA ASP A 368 34.15 -36.66 -80.63
C ASP A 368 33.62 -37.91 -81.36
N SER A 369 32.47 -38.49 -80.94
CA SER A 369 31.82 -39.66 -81.55
C SER A 369 31.07 -39.30 -82.81
N GLY A 370 30.67 -38.05 -83.05
CA GLY A 370 29.96 -37.53 -84.21
C GLY A 370 30.86 -37.12 -85.34
N SER A 371 32.21 -37.15 -85.24
CA SER A 371 33.14 -36.87 -86.32
C SER A 371 33.20 -38.02 -87.27
N PRO A 372 32.88 -37.89 -88.60
CA PRO A 372 32.94 -38.97 -89.51
C PRO A 372 34.38 -39.44 -89.69
N ARG A 373 34.65 -40.77 -89.49
CA ARG A 373 35.88 -41.40 -89.85
C ARG A 373 36.13 -41.10 -91.31
N ALA A 374 37.20 -40.39 -91.65
CA ALA A 374 37.67 -40.27 -93.00
C ALA A 374 37.99 -41.66 -93.49
N ALA A 375 37.22 -42.11 -94.51
CA ALA A 375 37.52 -43.32 -95.19
C ALA A 375 38.75 -43.13 -96.03
N ASP A 376 39.77 -43.93 -95.76
CA ASP A 376 40.82 -44.24 -96.72
C ASP A 376 40.39 -45.24 -97.77
#